data_3818ec3203bae5075e24f8c1ba0ca702
#
_entry.id   3818ec3203bae5075e24f8c1ba0ca702
#
_cell.length_a   1.000
_cell.length_b   1.000
_cell.length_c   1.000
_cell.angle_alpha   90.00
_cell.angle_beta   90.00
_cell.angle_gamma   90.00
#
_symmetry.space_group_name_H-M   'P 1'
#
loop_
_entity.id
_entity.type
_entity.pdbx_description
1 polymer ?
#
loop_
_entity_poly.entity_id
_entity_poly.type
_entity_poly.pdbx_seq_one_letter_code
_entity_poly.pdbx_strand_id
1 'polypeptide(L)'
;RRQRQMCIRDRGSQPTGNVAFSLGASDSSEVSISPSTLTFTSSNWNNAQTVTVTGVSDNLDDDSVTSTVTVAINTGNTADTNYDALSSQSVSVTTSDSDTASFTIVQTNNSTSVAESGSTDTFTVVLGSQPTDDVVFSVMAGDSSEATVSPSTLSFTSSNWNTTQTVTVTGVNDDVDDGSVNSTIAVAINTASTGDSKYDLLSSQSVTVSTLSLIH
;
A
#
# COMPACT_ATOMS: atom_id res chain seq x y z
N ARG A 1 -3.05 -11.32 -10.54
CA ARG A 1 -4.14 -12.08 -9.85
C ARG A 1 -4.02 -13.56 -10.18
N ARG A 2 -3.68 -14.40 -9.22
CA ARG A 2 -3.72 -15.86 -9.39
C ARG A 2 -5.05 -16.36 -8.84
N GLN A 3 -5.89 -16.92 -9.72
CA GLN A 3 -7.07 -17.70 -9.32
C GLN A 3 -6.64 -19.15 -9.06
N ARG A 4 -7.00 -19.68 -7.92
CA ARG A 4 -6.89 -21.11 -7.61
C ARG A 4 -8.29 -21.72 -7.58
N GLN A 5 -8.46 -22.84 -8.28
CA GLN A 5 -9.65 -23.65 -8.20
C GLN A 5 -9.44 -24.80 -7.22
N MET A 6 -10.32 -24.89 -6.24
CA MET A 6 -10.37 -26.00 -5.30
C MET A 6 -11.62 -26.85 -5.59
N CYS A 7 -11.43 -28.13 -5.82
CA CYS A 7 -12.53 -29.07 -6.05
C CYS A 7 -12.82 -29.82 -4.74
N ILE A 8 -13.98 -29.62 -4.19
CA ILE A 8 -14.46 -30.34 -3.01
C ILE A 8 -15.34 -31.48 -3.47
N ARG A 9 -15.01 -32.71 -3.01
CA ARG A 9 -15.79 -33.90 -3.27
C ARG A 9 -16.04 -34.62 -1.95
N ASP A 10 -17.30 -34.86 -1.64
CA ASP A 10 -17.65 -35.84 -0.61
C ASP A 10 -17.32 -37.24 -1.12
N ARG A 11 -16.46 -37.98 -0.40
CA ARG A 11 -15.99 -39.31 -0.81
C ARG A 11 -16.49 -40.41 0.12
N GLY A 12 -17.25 -40.12 1.16
CA GLY A 12 -17.59 -41.09 2.19
C GLY A 12 -18.78 -41.97 1.82
N SER A 13 -19.94 -41.37 1.69
CA SER A 13 -21.19 -42.08 1.45
C SER A 13 -22.24 -41.12 0.89
N GLN A 14 -23.29 -41.69 0.28
CA GLN A 14 -24.44 -40.91 -0.15
C GLN A 14 -25.19 -40.38 1.08
N PRO A 15 -25.42 -39.07 1.18
CA PRO A 15 -26.14 -38.49 2.29
C PRO A 15 -27.64 -38.79 2.20
N THR A 16 -28.27 -38.95 3.36
CA THR A 16 -29.72 -39.15 3.48
C THR A 16 -30.50 -37.83 3.45
N GLY A 17 -29.82 -36.72 3.69
CA GLY A 17 -30.34 -35.36 3.62
C GLY A 17 -29.27 -34.42 3.03
N ASN A 18 -29.62 -33.17 2.85
CA ASN A 18 -28.64 -32.18 2.35
C ASN A 18 -27.51 -31.96 3.36
N VAL A 19 -26.29 -31.86 2.83
CA VAL A 19 -25.06 -31.54 3.58
C VAL A 19 -24.56 -30.20 3.09
N ALA A 20 -24.53 -29.19 3.95
CA ALA A 20 -24.09 -27.86 3.63
C ALA A 20 -22.69 -27.61 4.22
N PHE A 21 -21.85 -26.96 3.44
CA PHE A 21 -20.54 -26.46 3.87
C PHE A 21 -20.53 -24.94 3.86
N SER A 22 -19.83 -24.35 4.82
CA SER A 22 -19.44 -22.94 4.84
C SER A 22 -17.95 -22.83 4.54
N LEU A 23 -17.59 -21.84 3.75
CA LEU A 23 -16.22 -21.52 3.43
C LEU A 23 -15.89 -20.11 3.91
N GLY A 24 -14.73 -19.95 4.56
CA GLY A 24 -14.26 -18.67 5.05
C GLY A 24 -12.76 -18.54 4.88
N ALA A 25 -12.28 -17.31 4.63
CA ALA A 25 -10.87 -16.96 4.69
C ALA A 25 -10.52 -16.40 6.06
N SER A 26 -9.30 -16.67 6.54
CA SER A 26 -8.79 -16.05 7.78
C SER A 26 -8.57 -14.55 7.60
N ASP A 27 -8.30 -14.13 6.36
CA ASP A 27 -8.13 -12.73 5.99
C ASP A 27 -8.93 -12.44 4.72
N SER A 28 -9.95 -11.63 4.84
CA SER A 28 -10.82 -11.23 3.74
C SER A 28 -10.31 -9.99 2.98
N SER A 29 -9.33 -9.27 3.53
CA SER A 29 -8.63 -8.20 2.82
C SER A 29 -7.72 -8.76 1.74
N GLU A 30 -7.19 -9.97 1.98
CA GLU A 30 -6.26 -10.66 1.10
C GLU A 30 -6.91 -11.64 0.13
N VAL A 31 -7.99 -12.31 0.56
CA VAL A 31 -8.56 -13.43 -0.16
C VAL A 31 -10.09 -13.37 -0.20
N SER A 32 -10.64 -13.43 -1.40
CA SER A 32 -12.07 -13.62 -1.63
C SER A 32 -12.39 -15.04 -2.09
N ILE A 33 -13.57 -15.55 -1.69
CA ILE A 33 -14.02 -16.93 -1.95
C ILE A 33 -15.39 -16.91 -2.61
N SER A 34 -15.55 -17.65 -3.70
CA SER A 34 -16.83 -17.81 -4.38
C SER A 34 -17.03 -19.23 -4.93
N PRO A 35 -18.16 -19.89 -4.63
CA PRO A 35 -19.18 -19.53 -3.64
C PRO A 35 -18.67 -19.72 -2.21
N SER A 36 -19.24 -19.00 -1.24
CA SER A 36 -18.95 -19.15 0.19
C SER A 36 -19.70 -20.30 0.87
N THR A 37 -20.59 -20.95 0.16
CA THR A 37 -21.35 -22.13 0.62
C THR A 37 -21.47 -23.16 -0.49
N LEU A 38 -21.43 -24.44 -0.10
CA LEU A 38 -21.69 -25.56 -1.00
C LEU A 38 -22.76 -26.45 -0.40
N THR A 39 -23.59 -27.07 -1.25
CA THR A 39 -24.59 -28.04 -0.80
C THR A 39 -24.48 -29.31 -1.61
N PHE A 40 -24.27 -30.43 -0.92
CA PHE A 40 -24.33 -31.77 -1.48
C PHE A 40 -25.64 -32.42 -1.11
N THR A 41 -26.26 -33.10 -2.07
CA THR A 41 -27.54 -33.81 -1.94
C THR A 41 -27.35 -35.25 -2.32
N SER A 42 -28.37 -36.08 -2.09
CA SER A 42 -28.33 -37.49 -2.54
C SER A 42 -28.16 -37.67 -4.05
N SER A 43 -28.39 -36.62 -4.86
CA SER A 43 -28.25 -36.67 -6.33
C SER A 43 -26.95 -36.14 -6.85
N ASN A 44 -26.21 -35.31 -6.09
CA ASN A 44 -24.97 -34.67 -6.54
C ASN A 44 -23.75 -34.93 -5.65
N TRP A 45 -23.89 -35.71 -4.59
CA TRP A 45 -22.85 -35.92 -3.55
C TRP A 45 -21.50 -36.40 -4.13
N ASN A 46 -21.52 -37.16 -5.24
CA ASN A 46 -20.34 -37.67 -5.92
C ASN A 46 -19.78 -36.71 -6.99
N ASN A 47 -20.43 -35.59 -7.25
CA ASN A 47 -19.98 -34.60 -8.21
C ASN A 47 -19.12 -33.54 -7.50
N ALA A 48 -17.92 -33.27 -8.02
CA ALA A 48 -17.08 -32.22 -7.48
C ALA A 48 -17.73 -30.86 -7.68
N GLN A 49 -17.75 -30.04 -6.63
CA GLN A 49 -18.13 -28.64 -6.72
C GLN A 49 -16.88 -27.76 -6.63
N THR A 50 -16.82 -26.75 -7.48
CA THR A 50 -15.66 -25.88 -7.60
C THR A 50 -15.85 -24.64 -6.76
N VAL A 51 -14.80 -24.28 -6.03
CA VAL A 51 -14.68 -23.00 -5.32
C VAL A 51 -13.54 -22.24 -5.95
N THR A 52 -13.80 -20.99 -6.31
CA THR A 52 -12.79 -20.06 -6.80
C THR A 52 -12.28 -19.24 -5.64
N VAL A 53 -10.96 -19.20 -5.48
CA VAL A 53 -10.26 -18.38 -4.52
C VAL A 53 -9.50 -17.32 -5.32
N THR A 54 -9.72 -16.05 -5.02
CA THR A 54 -9.13 -14.92 -5.74
C THR A 54 -8.40 -14.02 -4.76
N GLY A 55 -7.14 -13.64 -5.07
CA GLY A 55 -6.42 -12.61 -4.33
C GLY A 55 -7.11 -11.27 -4.46
N VAL A 56 -7.22 -10.55 -3.38
CA VAL A 56 -7.68 -9.15 -3.31
C VAL A 56 -6.44 -8.28 -3.46
N SER A 57 -6.55 -7.17 -4.14
CA SER A 57 -5.49 -6.18 -4.31
C SER A 57 -5.87 -4.95 -3.52
N ASP A 58 -4.95 -4.40 -2.78
CA ASP A 58 -5.07 -3.10 -2.12
C ASP A 58 -3.95 -2.15 -2.57
N ASN A 59 -3.51 -1.20 -1.77
CA ASN A 59 -2.45 -0.25 -2.09
C ASN A 59 -1.36 -0.23 -0.98
N LEU A 60 -1.35 -1.21 -0.08
CA LEU A 60 -0.36 -1.33 0.98
C LEU A 60 0.87 -2.09 0.49
N ASP A 61 2.06 -1.73 0.97
CA ASP A 61 3.26 -2.56 0.88
C ASP A 61 3.31 -3.45 2.13
N ASP A 62 2.67 -4.62 2.08
CA ASP A 62 2.59 -5.56 3.20
C ASP A 62 3.28 -6.91 2.93
N ASP A 63 4.06 -6.98 1.84
CA ASP A 63 4.71 -8.20 1.37
C ASP A 63 3.71 -9.28 0.92
N SER A 64 4.14 -10.51 0.83
CA SER A 64 3.26 -11.64 0.50
C SER A 64 2.59 -12.19 1.75
N VAL A 65 1.28 -12.14 1.81
CA VAL A 65 0.47 -12.59 2.95
C VAL A 65 -0.02 -14.01 2.73
N THR A 66 0.04 -14.85 3.76
CA THR A 66 -0.50 -16.20 3.73
C THR A 66 -1.77 -16.31 4.56
N SER A 67 -2.88 -16.58 3.89
CA SER A 67 -4.21 -16.75 4.46
C SER A 67 -4.62 -18.22 4.46
N THR A 68 -5.53 -18.59 5.35
CA THR A 68 -6.12 -19.93 5.42
C THR A 68 -7.57 -19.88 4.95
N VAL A 69 -7.90 -20.68 3.94
CA VAL A 69 -9.29 -20.96 3.56
C VAL A 69 -9.76 -22.19 4.30
N THR A 70 -10.79 -22.04 5.13
CA THR A 70 -11.39 -23.12 5.91
C THR A 70 -12.69 -23.56 5.28
N VAL A 71 -12.90 -24.86 5.18
CA VAL A 71 -14.14 -25.54 4.75
C VAL A 71 -14.68 -26.30 5.95
N ALA A 72 -15.86 -25.94 6.42
CA ALA A 72 -16.49 -26.55 7.58
C ALA A 72 -17.95 -26.94 7.29
N ILE A 73 -18.46 -27.97 7.96
CA ILE A 73 -19.88 -28.29 7.94
C ILE A 73 -20.68 -27.14 8.51
N ASN A 74 -21.69 -26.70 7.79
CA ASN A 74 -22.70 -25.78 8.29
C ASN A 74 -23.83 -26.57 8.93
N THR A 75 -23.71 -26.88 10.23
CA THR A 75 -24.63 -27.73 10.95
C THR A 75 -26.08 -27.16 11.00
N GLY A 76 -26.21 -25.81 10.93
CA GLY A 76 -27.51 -25.15 10.88
C GLY A 76 -28.29 -25.38 9.59
N ASN A 77 -27.59 -25.73 8.51
CA ASN A 77 -28.16 -25.97 7.18
C ASN A 77 -27.95 -27.43 6.67
N THR A 78 -27.32 -28.27 7.49
CA THR A 78 -27.12 -29.69 7.21
C THR A 78 -28.29 -30.50 7.77
N ALA A 79 -28.91 -31.31 6.93
CA ALA A 79 -30.05 -32.16 7.31
C ALA A 79 -29.64 -33.59 7.70
N ASP A 80 -28.45 -34.04 7.25
CA ASP A 80 -27.91 -35.34 7.64
C ASP A 80 -26.90 -35.20 8.78
N THR A 81 -27.33 -35.45 10.00
CA THR A 81 -26.56 -35.27 11.23
C THR A 81 -25.34 -36.19 11.35
N ASN A 82 -25.21 -37.23 10.50
CA ASN A 82 -24.00 -38.05 10.46
C ASN A 82 -22.78 -37.26 9.97
N TYR A 83 -22.98 -36.14 9.29
CA TYR A 83 -21.92 -35.26 8.80
C TYR A 83 -21.53 -34.16 9.80
N ASP A 84 -22.33 -33.89 10.82
CA ASP A 84 -22.12 -32.82 11.80
C ASP A 84 -20.77 -32.95 12.57
N ALA A 85 -20.33 -34.19 12.76
CA ALA A 85 -19.08 -34.49 13.48
C ALA A 85 -17.82 -34.41 12.62
N LEU A 86 -17.93 -34.08 11.32
CA LEU A 86 -16.78 -33.98 10.46
C LEU A 86 -15.94 -32.75 10.81
N SER A 87 -14.64 -32.97 10.95
CA SER A 87 -13.70 -31.88 11.23
C SER A 87 -13.55 -30.97 9.99
N SER A 88 -13.39 -29.68 10.24
CA SER A 88 -13.06 -28.72 9.20
C SER A 88 -11.76 -29.07 8.49
N GLN A 89 -11.68 -28.71 7.24
CA GLN A 89 -10.47 -28.82 6.42
C GLN A 89 -9.99 -27.42 6.05
N SER A 90 -8.70 -27.28 5.82
CA SER A 90 -8.13 -25.98 5.45
C SER A 90 -7.13 -26.09 4.33
N VAL A 91 -7.02 -25.01 3.58
CA VAL A 91 -6.03 -24.83 2.49
C VAL A 91 -5.32 -23.50 2.71
N SER A 92 -3.99 -23.52 2.65
CA SER A 92 -3.17 -22.32 2.71
C SER A 92 -3.14 -21.65 1.33
N VAL A 93 -3.33 -20.34 1.29
CA VAL A 93 -3.30 -19.50 0.10
C VAL A 93 -2.36 -18.35 0.36
N THR A 94 -1.42 -18.11 -0.56
CA THR A 94 -0.53 -16.95 -0.50
C THR A 94 -0.95 -15.95 -1.55
N THR A 95 -1.24 -14.73 -1.13
CA THR A 95 -1.44 -13.55 -1.97
C THR A 95 -0.09 -12.87 -2.13
N SER A 96 0.29 -12.55 -3.37
CA SER A 96 1.52 -11.80 -3.65
C SER A 96 1.17 -10.33 -3.72
N ASP A 97 1.89 -9.54 -2.95
CA ASP A 97 1.82 -8.09 -3.03
C ASP A 97 2.49 -7.56 -4.31
N SER A 98 2.00 -6.47 -4.83
CA SER A 98 2.51 -5.76 -6.01
C SER A 98 2.87 -4.30 -5.71
N ASP A 99 2.55 -3.82 -4.52
CA ASP A 99 2.82 -2.47 -4.08
C ASP A 99 4.21 -2.37 -3.44
N THR A 100 4.79 -1.18 -3.44
CA THR A 100 6.12 -0.96 -2.86
C THR A 100 6.18 0.46 -2.31
N ALA A 101 6.60 0.58 -1.06
CA ALA A 101 6.80 1.86 -0.41
C ALA A 101 7.79 2.70 -1.21
N SER A 102 7.37 3.88 -1.60
CA SER A 102 8.17 4.81 -2.39
C SER A 102 7.59 6.22 -2.30
N PHE A 103 8.37 7.20 -2.72
CA PHE A 103 7.87 8.56 -2.92
C PHE A 103 8.47 9.17 -4.17
N THR A 104 7.74 10.09 -4.77
CA THR A 104 8.11 10.80 -5.99
C THR A 104 8.17 12.29 -5.72
N ILE A 105 9.23 12.93 -6.22
CA ILE A 105 9.39 14.39 -6.23
C ILE A 105 9.23 14.86 -7.68
N VAL A 106 8.38 15.86 -7.88
CA VAL A 106 8.18 16.48 -9.20
C VAL A 106 8.44 17.98 -9.09
N GLN A 107 9.45 18.46 -9.82
CA GLN A 107 9.79 19.88 -9.91
C GLN A 107 8.93 20.58 -10.95
N THR A 108 8.50 21.80 -10.66
CA THR A 108 7.81 22.65 -11.63
C THR A 108 8.73 22.88 -12.84
N ASN A 109 8.17 22.67 -14.06
CA ASN A 109 8.97 22.77 -15.31
C ASN A 109 10.25 21.92 -15.37
N ASN A 110 10.33 20.85 -14.59
CA ASN A 110 11.48 19.93 -14.46
C ASN A 110 12.78 20.57 -13.93
N SER A 111 12.68 21.73 -13.31
CA SER A 111 13.83 22.41 -12.67
C SER A 111 13.32 23.27 -11.52
N THR A 112 14.17 23.56 -10.55
CA THR A 112 13.88 24.53 -9.48
C THR A 112 14.88 25.66 -9.59
N SER A 113 14.39 26.88 -9.81
CA SER A 113 15.22 28.07 -10.01
C SER A 113 14.60 29.26 -9.31
N VAL A 114 15.39 29.94 -8.50
CA VAL A 114 15.00 31.13 -7.76
C VAL A 114 16.04 32.23 -7.97
N ALA A 115 15.74 33.43 -7.52
CA ALA A 115 16.66 34.56 -7.51
C ALA A 115 16.69 35.18 -6.12
N GLU A 116 17.80 35.83 -5.78
CA GLU A 116 18.01 36.55 -4.51
C GLU A 116 16.99 37.66 -4.24
N SER A 117 16.26 38.11 -5.26
CA SER A 117 15.13 39.03 -5.09
C SER A 117 13.98 38.49 -4.26
N GLY A 118 14.07 37.25 -3.77
CA GLY A 118 13.00 36.56 -3.06
C GLY A 118 11.98 35.92 -4.01
N SER A 119 12.37 35.60 -5.24
CA SER A 119 11.52 34.87 -6.14
C SER A 119 11.30 33.43 -5.63
N THR A 120 10.20 32.83 -6.01
CA THR A 120 9.81 31.50 -5.56
C THR A 120 9.66 30.54 -6.71
N ASP A 121 9.95 29.25 -6.42
CA ASP A 121 9.63 28.12 -7.27
C ASP A 121 9.08 26.99 -6.38
N THR A 122 8.55 25.92 -6.99
CA THR A 122 7.91 24.85 -6.23
C THR A 122 8.30 23.46 -6.76
N PHE A 123 8.26 22.50 -5.87
CA PHE A 123 8.19 21.08 -6.20
C PHE A 123 7.11 20.38 -5.35
N THR A 124 6.69 19.23 -5.78
CA THR A 124 5.68 18.44 -5.08
C THR A 124 6.25 17.09 -4.67
N VAL A 125 5.72 16.54 -3.57
CA VAL A 125 6.01 15.21 -3.05
C VAL A 125 4.72 14.42 -2.95
N VAL A 126 4.75 13.12 -3.27
CA VAL A 126 3.62 12.19 -3.13
C VAL A 126 4.15 10.79 -2.84
N LEU A 127 3.41 9.99 -2.07
CA LEU A 127 3.78 8.59 -1.82
C LEU A 127 3.33 7.69 -2.99
N GLY A 128 4.02 6.57 -3.16
CA GLY A 128 3.74 5.56 -4.18
C GLY A 128 2.81 4.43 -3.74
N SER A 129 2.70 4.18 -2.42
CA SER A 129 1.77 3.23 -1.81
C SER A 129 1.11 3.83 -0.57
N GLN A 130 0.00 3.25 -0.13
CA GLN A 130 -0.69 3.67 1.07
C GLN A 130 0.12 3.26 2.30
N PRO A 131 0.44 4.18 3.22
CA PRO A 131 1.15 3.80 4.43
C PRO A 131 0.20 3.18 5.46
N THR A 132 0.74 2.30 6.28
CA THR A 132 0.04 1.68 7.42
C THR A 132 -0.08 2.61 8.62
N ASP A 133 0.81 3.60 8.71
CA ASP A 133 0.83 4.65 9.74
C ASP A 133 1.40 5.94 9.14
N ASP A 134 1.41 7.04 9.89
CA ASP A 134 1.86 8.34 9.42
C ASP A 134 3.31 8.31 8.94
N VAL A 135 3.56 8.93 7.78
CA VAL A 135 4.89 9.13 7.18
C VAL A 135 5.22 10.61 7.18
N VAL A 136 6.29 10.97 7.86
CA VAL A 136 6.73 12.35 8.02
C VAL A 136 8.06 12.58 7.31
N PHE A 137 8.12 13.61 6.47
CA PHE A 137 9.34 14.06 5.83
C PHE A 137 9.89 15.31 6.50
N SER A 138 11.22 15.39 6.56
CA SER A 138 11.97 16.62 6.78
C SER A 138 12.46 17.15 5.44
N VAL A 139 12.22 18.42 5.18
CA VAL A 139 12.68 19.13 3.98
C VAL A 139 13.62 20.23 4.41
N MET A 140 14.88 20.16 3.95
CA MET A 140 15.95 21.06 4.38
C MET A 140 16.75 21.60 3.21
N ALA A 141 16.96 22.91 3.15
CA ALA A 141 17.94 23.49 2.26
C ALA A 141 19.36 23.20 2.78
N GLY A 142 20.23 22.74 1.88
CA GLY A 142 21.65 22.50 2.20
C GLY A 142 22.43 23.78 2.39
N ASP A 143 22.00 24.85 1.72
CA ASP A 143 22.51 26.20 1.92
C ASP A 143 21.34 27.16 2.15
N SER A 144 21.20 27.63 3.38
CA SER A 144 20.12 28.54 3.77
C SER A 144 20.43 30.00 3.48
N SER A 145 21.66 30.32 3.09
CA SER A 145 22.02 31.66 2.60
C SER A 145 21.55 31.85 1.15
N GLU A 146 21.40 30.78 0.39
CA GLU A 146 20.96 30.79 -1.00
C GLU A 146 19.43 30.60 -1.14
N ALA A 147 18.88 29.65 -0.43
CA ALA A 147 17.46 29.31 -0.53
C ALA A 147 16.86 28.81 0.78
N THR A 148 15.59 29.10 0.96
CA THR A 148 14.77 28.56 2.07
C THR A 148 13.60 27.75 1.51
N VAL A 149 13.01 26.88 2.35
CA VAL A 149 11.91 26.00 1.97
C VAL A 149 10.73 26.16 2.95
N SER A 150 9.53 26.06 2.42
CA SER A 150 8.31 26.06 3.21
C SER A 150 7.23 25.18 2.55
N PRO A 151 6.61 24.24 3.28
CA PRO A 151 6.91 23.85 4.66
C PRO A 151 8.23 23.06 4.76
N SER A 152 8.81 23.02 5.97
CA SER A 152 10.01 22.23 6.27
C SER A 152 9.68 20.79 6.69
N THR A 153 8.40 20.45 6.82
CA THR A 153 7.89 19.10 7.11
C THR A 153 6.67 18.80 6.26
N LEU A 154 6.56 17.54 5.77
CA LEU A 154 5.36 17.04 5.12
C LEU A 154 4.86 15.84 5.90
N SER A 155 3.55 15.69 6.03
CA SER A 155 2.92 14.55 6.70
C SER A 155 1.92 13.86 5.77
N PHE A 156 2.13 12.58 5.54
CA PHE A 156 1.23 11.72 4.79
C PHE A 156 0.61 10.69 5.72
N THR A 157 -0.67 10.44 5.52
CA THR A 157 -1.48 9.47 6.26
C THR A 157 -2.11 8.47 5.30
N SER A 158 -2.73 7.43 5.79
CA SER A 158 -3.49 6.48 4.98
C SER A 158 -4.63 7.12 4.17
N SER A 159 -5.04 8.36 4.48
CA SER A 159 -6.13 9.07 3.79
C SER A 159 -5.66 10.10 2.75
N ASN A 160 -4.40 10.57 2.82
CA ASN A 160 -3.88 11.60 1.92
C ASN A 160 -2.61 11.23 1.16
N TRP A 161 -2.14 10.00 1.27
CA TRP A 161 -0.87 9.50 0.74
C TRP A 161 -0.70 9.75 -0.78
N ASN A 162 -1.78 9.67 -1.53
CA ASN A 162 -1.82 9.86 -2.99
C ASN A 162 -2.14 11.31 -3.39
N THR A 163 -2.20 12.23 -2.43
CA THR A 163 -2.40 13.65 -2.67
C THR A 163 -1.06 14.37 -2.62
N THR A 164 -0.67 15.04 -3.70
CA THR A 164 0.58 15.78 -3.77
C THR A 164 0.63 16.90 -2.72
N GLN A 165 1.74 17.00 -2.00
CA GLN A 165 2.02 18.13 -1.12
C GLN A 165 3.10 19.01 -1.74
N THR A 166 2.90 20.31 -1.72
CA THR A 166 3.77 21.30 -2.37
C THR A 166 4.75 21.90 -1.37
N VAL A 167 6.01 21.97 -1.80
CA VAL A 167 7.07 22.72 -1.12
C VAL A 167 7.42 23.92 -1.97
N THR A 168 7.40 25.10 -1.36
CA THR A 168 7.85 26.36 -1.95
C THR A 168 9.30 26.59 -1.60
N VAL A 169 10.09 26.89 -2.59
CA VAL A 169 11.50 27.30 -2.48
C VAL A 169 11.55 28.81 -2.68
N THR A 170 12.25 29.53 -1.83
CA THR A 170 12.40 30.98 -1.92
C THR A 170 13.88 31.33 -1.93
N GLY A 171 14.31 32.09 -2.91
CA GLY A 171 15.68 32.64 -2.97
C GLY A 171 15.95 33.61 -1.83
N VAL A 172 17.16 33.60 -1.30
CA VAL A 172 17.61 34.48 -0.20
C VAL A 172 18.69 35.39 -0.75
N ASN A 173 18.63 36.66 -0.39
CA ASN A 173 19.68 37.63 -0.70
C ASN A 173 20.77 37.59 0.38
N ASP A 174 22.03 37.41 -0.02
CA ASP A 174 23.18 37.41 0.87
C ASP A 174 24.14 38.59 0.65
N ASP A 175 23.80 39.55 -0.25
CA ASP A 175 24.59 40.71 -0.59
C ASP A 175 25.95 40.41 -1.27
N VAL A 176 26.12 39.19 -1.79
CA VAL A 176 27.33 38.75 -2.51
C VAL A 176 27.03 38.62 -4.01
N ASP A 177 27.87 39.19 -4.87
CA ASP A 177 27.81 39.00 -6.33
C ASP A 177 28.60 37.73 -6.70
N ASP A 178 27.95 36.57 -6.58
CA ASP A 178 28.54 35.26 -6.86
C ASP A 178 27.97 34.57 -8.12
N GLY A 179 27.09 35.27 -8.84
CA GLY A 179 26.46 34.81 -10.07
C GLY A 179 25.33 33.81 -9.83
N SER A 180 25.43 32.64 -10.41
CA SER A 180 24.42 31.60 -10.18
C SER A 180 25.00 30.47 -9.31
N VAL A 181 24.45 30.29 -8.13
CA VAL A 181 24.85 29.23 -7.20
C VAL A 181 23.87 28.05 -7.25
N ASN A 182 24.44 26.84 -7.27
CA ASN A 182 23.63 25.63 -7.16
C ASN A 182 23.73 25.06 -5.74
N SER A 183 22.58 24.94 -5.09
CA SER A 183 22.44 24.30 -3.79
C SER A 183 21.51 23.07 -3.90
N THR A 184 21.35 22.33 -2.83
CA THR A 184 20.48 21.15 -2.79
C THR A 184 19.46 21.26 -1.67
N ILE A 185 18.23 20.83 -1.94
CA ILE A 185 17.20 20.62 -0.91
C ILE A 185 17.09 19.13 -0.68
N ALA A 186 17.34 18.68 0.55
CA ALA A 186 17.16 17.31 0.95
C ALA A 186 15.71 17.07 1.38
N VAL A 187 15.10 16.00 0.86
CA VAL A 187 13.79 15.47 1.25
C VAL A 187 14.05 14.09 1.83
N ALA A 188 13.92 13.96 3.13
CA ALA A 188 14.26 12.75 3.87
C ALA A 188 13.13 12.31 4.79
N ILE A 189 12.97 11.00 4.97
CA ILE A 189 12.05 10.47 5.98
C ILE A 189 12.55 10.88 7.38
N ASN A 190 11.64 11.42 8.18
CA ASN A 190 11.90 11.64 9.60
C ASN A 190 11.50 10.39 10.38
N THR A 191 12.41 9.44 10.51
CA THR A 191 12.19 8.14 11.14
C THR A 191 11.75 8.23 12.60
N ALA A 192 12.07 9.33 13.30
CA ALA A 192 11.63 9.56 14.68
C ALA A 192 10.13 9.91 14.79
N SER A 193 9.50 10.32 13.67
CA SER A 193 8.10 10.76 13.61
C SER A 193 7.27 9.94 12.63
N THR A 194 7.89 9.04 11.87
CA THR A 194 7.24 8.11 10.95
C THR A 194 6.87 6.84 11.72
N GLY A 195 5.65 6.33 11.55
CA GLY A 195 5.18 5.10 12.17
C GLY A 195 5.25 3.89 11.24
N ASP A 196 5.35 4.11 9.93
CA ASP A 196 5.42 3.05 8.93
C ASP A 196 6.86 2.58 8.70
N SER A 197 7.14 1.34 9.08
CA SER A 197 8.49 0.75 8.99
C SER A 197 8.99 0.51 7.55
N LYS A 198 8.11 0.41 6.55
CA LYS A 198 8.50 0.27 5.15
C LYS A 198 9.05 1.58 4.61
N TYR A 199 8.43 2.70 5.00
CA TYR A 199 8.89 4.03 4.64
C TYR A 199 10.17 4.43 5.36
N ASP A 200 10.41 3.97 6.59
CA ASP A 200 11.64 4.23 7.35
C ASP A 200 12.92 3.72 6.64
N LEU A 201 12.78 2.75 5.76
CA LEU A 201 13.90 2.16 5.01
C LEU A 201 14.28 2.97 3.77
N LEU A 202 13.49 3.97 3.39
CA LEU A 202 13.71 4.73 2.16
C LEU A 202 14.88 5.71 2.30
N SER A 203 15.70 5.76 1.27
CA SER A 203 16.77 6.74 1.17
C SER A 203 16.22 8.13 0.87
N SER A 204 16.89 9.16 1.39
CA SER A 204 16.60 10.55 1.04
C SER A 204 16.78 10.80 -0.45
N GLN A 205 15.96 11.71 -0.99
CA GLN A 205 16.12 12.28 -2.33
C GLN A 205 16.47 13.75 -2.21
N SER A 206 17.02 14.34 -3.28
CA SER A 206 17.38 15.75 -3.30
C SER A 206 16.88 16.44 -4.56
N VAL A 207 16.55 17.73 -4.40
CA VAL A 207 16.23 18.66 -5.47
C VAL A 207 17.40 19.63 -5.60
N THR A 208 17.94 19.78 -6.81
CA THR A 208 18.93 20.85 -7.09
C THR A 208 18.20 22.15 -7.34
N VAL A 209 18.63 23.20 -6.68
CA VAL A 209 18.13 24.57 -6.82
C VAL A 209 19.22 25.43 -7.38
N SER A 210 18.89 26.24 -8.39
CA SER A 210 19.76 27.30 -8.89
C SER A 210 19.27 28.65 -8.37
N THR A 211 20.08 29.34 -7.58
CA THR A 211 19.83 30.70 -7.12
C THR A 211 20.58 31.68 -7.99
N LEU A 212 19.89 32.63 -8.57
CA LEU A 212 20.50 33.67 -9.38
C LEU A 212 20.80 34.89 -8.54
N SER A 213 22.07 35.25 -8.42
CA SER A 213 22.51 36.51 -7.80
C SER A 213 22.05 37.70 -8.61
N LEU A 214 21.70 38.78 -7.93
CA LEU A 214 21.27 40.03 -8.51
C LEU A 214 22.42 41.05 -8.31
N ILE A 215 23.06 41.40 -9.41
CA ILE A 215 23.98 42.53 -9.43
C ILE A 215 23.21 43.82 -9.23
N HIS A 216 23.54 44.61 -8.23
CA HIS A 216 22.99 45.91 -7.95
C HIS A 216 23.97 47.02 -8.35
#